data_2d1336fdac1448dcfdc5afd40c8a3959
#
_entry.id   2d1336fdac1448dcfdc5afd40c8a3959
#
_cell.length_a   1.000
_cell.length_b   1.000
_cell.length_c   1.000
_cell.angle_alpha   90.00
_cell.angle_beta   90.00
_cell.angle_gamma   90.00
#
_symmetry.space_group_name_H-M   'P 1'
#
loop_
_entity.id
_entity.type
_entity.pdbx_description
1 polymer ?
#
loop_
_entity_poly.entity_id
_entity_poly.type
_entity_poly.pdbx_seq_one_letter_code
_entity_poly.pdbx_strand_id
1 'polypeptide(L)'
;KPVSVIDDGTVSEETRLGAIGDIQFAIDKKGIDSDMVVIAGDNLFTFSLKKYYEFFKAIQTDCVCVKPFGDMEMLKQFGVAEIDENGVLIDVEEKPQEPKSNLAVYATYMYRRETIPLFKTYIAEGNKPDAPGYFVEWLCKRKQMHAFMFEEECYDIGTPQSLEHVSKIFEAKRM
;
A
#
# COMPACT_ATOMS: atom_id res chain seq x y z
N LYS A 1 -18.93 -12.63 4.51
CA LYS A 1 -17.68 -13.20 5.08
C LYS A 1 -17.53 -12.68 6.52
N PRO A 2 -16.94 -13.46 7.45
CA PRO A 2 -16.68 -12.97 8.78
C PRO A 2 -15.67 -11.83 8.76
N VAL A 3 -15.91 -10.80 9.58
CA VAL A 3 -14.99 -9.69 9.82
C VAL A 3 -14.48 -9.82 11.25
N SER A 4 -13.19 -9.57 11.45
CA SER A 4 -12.57 -9.51 12.79
C SER A 4 -11.96 -8.13 12.97
N VAL A 5 -12.24 -7.50 14.08
CA VAL A 5 -11.51 -6.32 14.54
C VAL A 5 -10.37 -6.80 15.42
N ILE A 6 -9.18 -6.24 15.22
CA ILE A 6 -7.98 -6.52 16.01
C ILE A 6 -7.56 -5.21 16.64
N ASP A 7 -7.54 -5.19 17.97
CA ASP A 7 -7.02 -4.09 18.76
C ASP A 7 -5.56 -4.39 19.09
N ASP A 8 -4.65 -3.49 18.70
CA ASP A 8 -3.22 -3.57 18.95
C ASP A 8 -2.84 -3.05 20.36
N GLY A 9 -3.80 -2.45 21.08
CA GLY A 9 -3.60 -1.87 22.41
C GLY A 9 -2.94 -0.49 22.40
N THR A 10 -2.81 0.17 21.24
CA THR A 10 -2.29 1.54 21.16
C THR A 10 -3.21 2.52 21.89
N VAL A 11 -2.64 3.29 22.82
CA VAL A 11 -3.37 4.30 23.62
C VAL A 11 -2.77 5.70 23.48
N SER A 12 -1.60 5.83 22.88
CA SER A 12 -0.90 7.13 22.64
C SER A 12 0.03 7.03 21.44
N GLU A 13 0.54 8.16 20.97
CA GLU A 13 1.52 8.22 19.88
C GLU A 13 2.80 7.43 20.20
N GLU A 14 3.24 7.41 21.46
CA GLU A 14 4.45 6.69 21.87
C GLU A 14 4.28 5.16 21.86
N THR A 15 3.03 4.68 21.91
CA THR A 15 2.72 3.23 21.91
C THR A 15 2.35 2.70 20.54
N ARG A 16 2.32 3.55 19.50
CA ARG A 16 2.01 3.14 18.13
C ARG A 16 3.02 2.12 17.61
N LEU A 17 2.49 1.05 17.02
CA LEU A 17 3.30 0.06 16.31
C LEU A 17 3.73 0.56 14.93
N GLY A 18 3.00 1.51 14.36
CA GLY A 18 3.09 1.93 12.97
C GLY A 18 2.44 0.94 12.03
N ALA A 19 2.11 1.38 10.81
CA ALA A 19 1.30 0.58 9.89
C ALA A 19 1.92 -0.81 9.58
N ILE A 20 3.24 -0.92 9.47
CA ILE A 20 3.92 -2.20 9.24
C ILE A 20 3.89 -3.05 10.52
N GLY A 21 4.02 -2.42 11.70
CA GLY A 21 3.89 -3.07 12.98
C GLY A 21 2.48 -3.64 13.19
N ASP A 22 1.45 -2.89 12.80
CA ASP A 22 0.04 -3.32 12.86
C ASP A 22 -0.24 -4.50 11.93
N ILE A 23 0.35 -4.50 10.72
CA ILE A 23 0.28 -5.63 9.79
C ILE A 23 0.93 -6.86 10.43
N GLN A 24 2.14 -6.73 10.99
CA GLN A 24 2.84 -7.83 11.65
C GLN A 24 2.04 -8.34 12.86
N PHE A 25 1.49 -7.43 13.67
CA PHE A 25 0.64 -7.80 14.81
C PHE A 25 -0.60 -8.60 14.38
N ALA A 26 -1.25 -8.18 13.28
CA ALA A 26 -2.38 -8.89 12.71
C ALA A 26 -1.98 -10.28 12.17
N ILE A 27 -0.82 -10.40 11.52
CA ILE A 27 -0.26 -11.66 11.03
C ILE A 27 -0.09 -12.63 12.21
N ASP A 28 0.58 -12.20 13.28
CA ASP A 28 0.84 -13.04 14.45
C ASP A 28 -0.46 -13.41 15.17
N LYS A 29 -1.35 -12.45 15.37
CA LYS A 29 -2.61 -12.65 16.11
C LYS A 29 -3.57 -13.60 15.40
N LYS A 30 -3.55 -13.63 14.07
CA LYS A 30 -4.45 -14.47 13.26
C LYS A 30 -3.77 -15.71 12.69
N GLY A 31 -2.46 -15.87 12.86
CA GLY A 31 -1.71 -16.97 12.28
C GLY A 31 -1.81 -16.95 10.74
N ILE A 32 -1.63 -15.77 10.12
CA ILE A 32 -1.75 -15.63 8.66
C ILE A 32 -0.58 -16.33 7.98
N ASP A 33 -0.88 -17.37 7.22
CA ASP A 33 0.06 -18.17 6.43
C ASP A 33 -0.52 -18.44 5.04
N SER A 34 -0.85 -17.38 4.32
CA SER A 34 -1.45 -17.40 2.98
C SER A 34 -1.14 -16.11 2.24
N ASP A 35 -1.42 -16.08 0.92
CA ASP A 35 -1.43 -14.83 0.18
C ASP A 35 -2.33 -13.81 0.89
N MET A 36 -1.88 -12.55 0.95
CA MET A 36 -2.53 -11.49 1.72
C MET A 36 -2.72 -10.24 0.87
N VAL A 37 -3.86 -9.58 1.02
CA VAL A 37 -4.06 -8.21 0.56
C VAL A 37 -4.05 -7.26 1.76
N VAL A 38 -3.32 -6.15 1.62
CA VAL A 38 -3.28 -5.04 2.58
C VAL A 38 -3.88 -3.82 1.90
N ILE A 39 -4.82 -3.17 2.57
CA ILE A 39 -5.51 -1.97 2.07
C ILE A 39 -5.54 -0.97 3.21
N ALA A 40 -5.06 0.25 2.97
CA ALA A 40 -5.19 1.34 3.93
C ALA A 40 -6.67 1.73 4.08
N GLY A 41 -7.12 1.87 5.33
CA GLY A 41 -8.53 2.11 5.65
C GLY A 41 -9.04 3.52 5.33
N ASP A 42 -8.13 4.44 5.04
CA ASP A 42 -8.38 5.83 4.64
C ASP A 42 -8.27 6.07 3.13
N ASN A 43 -8.24 5.00 2.34
CA ASN A 43 -8.21 5.07 0.88
C ASN A 43 -9.54 4.60 0.28
N LEU A 44 -10.18 5.46 -0.52
CA LEU A 44 -11.32 5.13 -1.35
C LEU A 44 -10.89 5.00 -2.81
N PHE A 45 -11.06 3.83 -3.40
CA PHE A 45 -10.71 3.57 -4.79
C PHE A 45 -11.90 3.02 -5.58
N THR A 46 -11.91 3.27 -6.89
CA THR A 46 -12.96 2.81 -7.80
C THR A 46 -12.48 1.72 -8.76
N PHE A 47 -11.19 1.38 -8.74
CA PHE A 47 -10.66 0.28 -9.54
C PHE A 47 -11.14 -1.08 -9.04
N SER A 48 -11.10 -2.07 -9.92
CA SER A 48 -11.59 -3.41 -9.62
C SER A 48 -10.56 -4.25 -8.86
N LEU A 49 -10.83 -4.54 -7.58
CA LEU A 49 -10.04 -5.51 -6.80
C LEU A 49 -10.01 -6.90 -7.44
N LYS A 50 -11.05 -7.27 -8.21
CA LYS A 50 -11.07 -8.53 -8.94
C LYS A 50 -10.00 -8.54 -10.05
N LYS A 51 -9.90 -7.46 -10.85
CA LYS A 51 -8.85 -7.33 -11.87
C LYS A 51 -7.46 -7.34 -11.26
N TYR A 52 -7.28 -6.63 -10.14
CA TYR A 52 -6.03 -6.62 -9.40
C TYR A 52 -5.64 -8.01 -8.89
N TYR A 53 -6.60 -8.75 -8.34
CA TYR A 53 -6.38 -10.14 -7.91
C TYR A 53 -6.05 -11.08 -9.08
N GLU A 54 -6.74 -10.94 -10.21
CA GLU A 54 -6.46 -11.72 -11.43
C GLU A 54 -5.04 -11.44 -11.94
N PHE A 55 -4.61 -10.18 -11.94
CA PHE A 55 -3.23 -9.79 -12.24
C PHE A 55 -2.24 -10.46 -11.28
N PHE A 56 -2.44 -10.32 -9.96
CA PHE A 56 -1.61 -10.95 -8.94
C PHE A 56 -1.48 -12.47 -9.14
N LYS A 57 -2.59 -13.14 -9.50
CA LYS A 57 -2.58 -14.58 -9.80
C LYS A 57 -1.79 -14.91 -11.07
N ALA A 58 -1.79 -14.05 -12.05
CA ALA A 58 -1.08 -14.26 -13.32
C ALA A 58 0.43 -14.08 -13.18
N ILE A 59 0.88 -13.00 -12.49
CA ILE A 59 2.30 -12.67 -12.37
C ILE A 59 3.07 -13.54 -11.35
N GLN A 60 2.39 -14.17 -10.40
CA GLN A 60 2.96 -15.05 -9.38
C GLN A 60 4.04 -14.39 -8.47
N THR A 61 4.03 -13.06 -8.35
CA THR A 61 4.90 -12.27 -7.45
C THR A 61 4.07 -11.35 -6.56
N ASP A 62 4.70 -10.67 -5.61
CA ASP A 62 4.07 -9.55 -4.91
C ASP A 62 3.79 -8.42 -5.88
N CYS A 63 2.76 -7.62 -5.59
CA CYS A 63 2.45 -6.46 -6.41
C CYS A 63 1.85 -5.30 -5.61
N VAL A 64 2.01 -4.11 -6.18
CA VAL A 64 1.51 -2.85 -5.66
C VAL A 64 0.66 -2.14 -6.70
N CYS A 65 -0.30 -1.34 -6.26
CA CYS A 65 -1.06 -0.47 -7.14
C CYS A 65 -0.28 0.81 -7.43
N VAL A 66 -0.17 1.17 -8.71
CA VAL A 66 0.46 2.42 -9.13
C VAL A 66 -0.40 3.17 -10.15
N LYS A 67 -0.30 4.49 -10.15
CA LYS A 67 -0.98 5.35 -11.12
C LYS A 67 -0.08 6.54 -11.49
N PRO A 68 -0.05 6.96 -12.78
CA PRO A 68 0.58 8.21 -13.15
C PRO A 68 -0.06 9.39 -12.42
N PHE A 69 0.78 10.25 -11.83
CA PHE A 69 0.36 11.43 -11.09
C PHE A 69 0.89 12.69 -11.78
N GLY A 70 0.01 13.69 -11.95
CA GLY A 70 0.35 14.87 -12.75
C GLY A 70 1.08 15.98 -12.00
N ASP A 71 0.98 16.01 -10.68
CA ASP A 71 1.59 17.05 -9.84
C ASP A 71 2.83 16.49 -9.13
N MET A 72 4.02 16.90 -9.59
CA MET A 72 5.30 16.44 -9.06
C MET A 72 5.56 16.91 -7.62
N GLU A 73 5.00 18.04 -7.19
CA GLU A 73 5.16 18.51 -5.81
C GLU A 73 4.30 17.69 -4.84
N MET A 74 3.07 17.38 -5.23
CA MET A 74 2.23 16.50 -4.43
C MET A 74 2.75 15.07 -4.43
N LEU A 75 3.42 14.62 -5.49
CA LEU A 75 4.00 13.28 -5.58
C LEU A 75 5.02 12.99 -4.47
N LYS A 76 5.67 14.01 -3.91
CA LYS A 76 6.57 13.90 -2.75
C LYS A 76 5.91 13.40 -1.47
N GLN A 77 4.58 13.31 -1.43
CA GLN A 77 3.82 12.79 -0.29
C GLN A 77 3.50 11.30 -0.44
N PHE A 78 3.79 10.71 -1.60
CA PHE A 78 3.53 9.31 -1.94
C PHE A 78 4.83 8.50 -1.99
N GLY A 79 4.69 7.19 -1.97
CA GLY A 79 5.73 6.33 -2.51
C GLY A 79 5.78 6.52 -4.03
N VAL A 80 6.98 6.55 -4.61
CA VAL A 80 7.19 6.72 -6.05
C VAL A 80 7.90 5.50 -6.60
N ALA A 81 7.33 4.89 -7.65
CA ALA A 81 7.84 3.67 -8.25
C ALA A 81 8.53 3.95 -9.59
N GLU A 82 9.64 3.27 -9.83
CA GLU A 82 10.24 3.08 -11.15
C GLU A 82 9.96 1.64 -11.62
N ILE A 83 9.53 1.47 -12.86
CA ILE A 83 9.22 0.16 -13.44
C ILE A 83 9.96 -0.05 -14.76
N ASP A 84 10.20 -1.30 -15.10
CA ASP A 84 10.68 -1.67 -16.43
C ASP A 84 9.53 -1.81 -17.46
N GLU A 85 9.86 -2.16 -18.67
CA GLU A 85 8.91 -2.37 -19.77
C GLU A 85 7.91 -3.52 -19.55
N ASN A 86 8.20 -4.43 -18.60
CA ASN A 86 7.36 -5.56 -18.22
C ASN A 86 6.50 -5.24 -16.97
N GLY A 87 6.61 -4.04 -16.41
CA GLY A 87 5.93 -3.63 -15.18
C GLY A 87 6.56 -4.17 -13.91
N VAL A 88 7.81 -4.63 -13.97
CA VAL A 88 8.59 -5.04 -12.79
C VAL A 88 9.10 -3.80 -12.08
N LEU A 89 8.98 -3.74 -10.76
CA LEU A 89 9.55 -2.67 -9.96
C LEU A 89 11.08 -2.71 -10.03
N ILE A 90 11.69 -1.62 -10.50
CA ILE A 90 13.13 -1.39 -10.48
C ILE A 90 13.53 -0.78 -9.15
N ASP A 91 12.78 0.23 -8.70
CA ASP A 91 12.98 0.92 -7.43
C ASP A 91 11.63 1.47 -6.92
N VAL A 92 11.55 1.64 -5.62
CA VAL A 92 10.49 2.41 -4.95
C VAL A 92 11.14 3.25 -3.88
N GLU A 93 10.79 4.53 -3.84
CA GLU A 93 11.24 5.45 -2.79
C GLU A 93 10.02 6.04 -2.08
N GLU A 94 9.96 5.88 -0.76
CA GLU A 94 8.86 6.42 0.05
C GLU A 94 9.08 7.90 0.34
N LYS A 95 8.17 8.74 -0.13
CA LYS A 95 8.19 10.21 0.04
C LYS A 95 9.51 10.86 -0.40
N PRO A 96 9.93 10.66 -1.68
CA PRO A 96 11.18 11.20 -2.19
C PRO A 96 11.16 12.73 -2.22
N GLN A 97 12.31 13.35 -1.94
CA GLN A 97 12.47 14.80 -2.12
C GLN A 97 12.53 15.17 -3.63
N GLU A 98 13.07 14.28 -4.44
CA GLU A 98 13.20 14.42 -5.88
C GLU A 98 12.64 13.15 -6.56
N PRO A 99 11.33 13.13 -6.88
CA PRO A 99 10.71 11.97 -7.54
C PRO A 99 11.36 11.65 -8.88
N LYS A 100 11.80 10.39 -9.06
CA LYS A 100 12.47 9.93 -10.29
C LYS A 100 11.52 9.52 -11.40
N SER A 101 10.26 9.34 -11.06
CA SER A 101 9.17 9.02 -12.00
C SER A 101 7.90 9.76 -11.60
N ASN A 102 6.85 9.62 -12.40
CA ASN A 102 5.53 10.14 -12.07
C ASN A 102 4.56 9.05 -11.56
N LEU A 103 5.05 7.87 -11.20
CA LEU A 103 4.20 6.75 -10.77
C LEU A 103 4.04 6.77 -9.25
N ALA A 104 2.89 7.26 -8.77
CA ALA A 104 2.52 7.19 -7.37
C ALA A 104 2.14 5.75 -6.97
N VAL A 105 2.66 5.29 -5.83
CA VAL A 105 2.27 4.03 -5.18
C VAL A 105 1.09 4.30 -4.27
N TYR A 106 0.03 3.54 -4.45
CA TYR A 106 -1.17 3.62 -3.60
C TYR A 106 -1.19 2.50 -2.56
N ALA A 107 -1.70 2.79 -1.39
CA ALA A 107 -1.67 1.91 -0.23
C ALA A 107 -2.63 0.70 -0.35
N THR A 108 -2.46 -0.04 -1.45
CA THR A 108 -3.13 -1.31 -1.74
C THR A 108 -2.10 -2.29 -2.30
N TYR A 109 -1.78 -3.30 -1.52
CA TYR A 109 -0.69 -4.24 -1.79
C TYR A 109 -1.21 -5.66 -1.79
N MET A 110 -0.65 -6.53 -2.64
CA MET A 110 -0.86 -7.97 -2.55
C MET A 110 0.48 -8.67 -2.36
N TYR A 111 0.56 -9.45 -1.29
CA TYR A 111 1.74 -10.19 -0.89
C TYR A 111 1.52 -11.69 -1.02
N ARG A 112 2.51 -12.37 -1.56
CA ARG A 112 2.57 -13.83 -1.60
C ARG A 112 2.82 -14.39 -0.20
N ARG A 113 2.37 -15.61 0.02
CA ARG A 113 2.57 -16.34 1.28
C ARG A 113 4.03 -16.30 1.77
N GLU A 114 4.99 -16.50 0.86
CA GLU A 114 6.42 -16.48 1.19
C GLU A 114 6.94 -15.11 1.64
N THR A 115 6.21 -14.05 1.38
CA THR A 115 6.56 -12.69 1.83
C THR A 115 6.08 -12.41 3.27
N ILE A 116 5.09 -13.15 3.77
CA ILE A 116 4.52 -12.90 5.10
C ILE A 116 5.58 -12.93 6.21
N PRO A 117 6.53 -13.90 6.28
CA PRO A 117 7.58 -13.88 7.30
C PRO A 117 8.54 -12.67 7.21
N LEU A 118 8.61 -12.02 6.05
CA LEU A 118 9.53 -10.90 5.82
C LEU A 118 9.12 -9.62 6.55
N PHE A 119 7.86 -9.46 6.94
CA PHE A 119 7.42 -8.35 7.80
C PHE A 119 8.15 -8.38 9.15
N LYS A 120 8.26 -9.56 9.75
CA LYS A 120 9.02 -9.76 10.98
C LYS A 120 10.51 -9.48 10.80
N THR A 121 11.09 -9.92 9.69
CA THR A 121 12.50 -9.65 9.34
C THR A 121 12.74 -8.15 9.19
N TYR A 122 11.87 -7.46 8.47
CA TYR A 122 11.93 -6.01 8.27
C TYR A 122 12.00 -5.24 9.59
N ILE A 123 11.11 -5.58 10.53
CA ILE A 123 11.05 -4.95 11.85
C ILE A 123 12.29 -5.30 12.67
N ALA A 124 12.73 -6.56 12.66
CA ALA A 124 13.90 -7.03 13.39
C ALA A 124 15.20 -6.37 12.92
N GLU A 125 15.29 -5.94 11.65
CA GLU A 125 16.40 -5.17 11.11
C GLU A 125 16.40 -3.69 11.57
N GLY A 126 15.39 -3.25 12.34
CA GLY A 126 15.26 -1.87 12.83
C GLY A 126 14.79 -0.86 11.80
N ASN A 127 14.11 -1.33 10.75
CA ASN A 127 13.56 -0.45 9.72
C ASN A 127 12.32 0.31 10.22
N LYS A 128 11.98 1.43 9.54
CA LYS A 128 10.85 2.31 9.93
C LYS A 128 9.51 1.59 9.78
N PRO A 129 8.68 1.49 10.83
CA PRO A 129 7.39 0.79 10.76
C PRO A 129 6.22 1.66 10.31
N ASP A 130 6.39 2.98 10.16
CA ASP A 130 5.29 3.95 10.09
C ASP A 130 4.45 3.85 8.82
N ALA A 131 5.09 3.78 7.64
CA ALA A 131 4.39 3.76 6.35
C ALA A 131 4.63 2.44 5.61
N PRO A 132 3.57 1.83 5.03
CA PRO A 132 3.71 0.57 4.30
C PRO A 132 4.65 0.66 3.10
N GLY A 133 4.82 1.84 2.50
CA GLY A 133 5.72 2.08 1.38
C GLY A 133 7.19 1.80 1.71
N TYR A 134 7.64 2.03 2.96
CA TYR A 134 8.99 1.65 3.39
C TYR A 134 9.25 0.14 3.32
N PHE A 135 8.22 -0.67 3.58
CA PHE A 135 8.34 -2.12 3.40
C PHE A 135 8.46 -2.50 1.92
N VAL A 136 7.71 -1.82 1.04
CA VAL A 136 7.82 -2.03 -0.42
C VAL A 136 9.19 -1.63 -0.93
N GLU A 137 9.71 -0.46 -0.52
CA GLU A 137 11.06 0.02 -0.83
C GLU A 137 12.14 -0.98 -0.41
N TRP A 138 12.01 -1.55 0.78
CA TRP A 138 12.92 -2.57 1.29
C TRP A 138 12.79 -3.91 0.55
N LEU A 139 11.55 -4.30 0.21
CA LEU A 139 11.23 -5.60 -0.37
C LEU A 139 11.64 -5.67 -1.85
N CYS A 140 11.40 -4.61 -2.65
CA CYS A 140 11.72 -4.61 -4.08
C CYS A 140 13.24 -4.77 -4.35
N LYS A 141 14.09 -4.42 -3.38
CA LYS A 141 15.55 -4.64 -3.44
C LYS A 141 15.97 -6.08 -3.13
N ARG A 142 15.04 -6.93 -2.69
CA ARG A 142 15.30 -8.31 -2.21
C ARG A 142 14.60 -9.37 -3.03
N LYS A 143 13.49 -9.02 -3.63
CA LYS A 143 12.73 -9.92 -4.50
C LYS A 143 11.98 -9.16 -5.57
N GLN A 144 11.69 -9.83 -6.67
CA GLN A 144 10.91 -9.28 -7.76
C GLN A 144 9.48 -8.95 -7.30
N MET A 145 9.02 -7.76 -7.66
CA MET A 145 7.66 -7.28 -7.46
C MET A 145 7.15 -6.64 -8.75
N HIS A 146 5.83 -6.58 -8.93
CA HIS A 146 5.23 -5.93 -10.10
C HIS A 146 4.32 -4.77 -9.69
N ALA A 147 4.18 -3.84 -10.61
CA ALA A 147 3.23 -2.75 -10.53
C ALA A 147 1.94 -3.10 -11.27
N PHE A 148 0.81 -3.01 -10.59
CA PHE A 148 -0.51 -3.01 -11.23
C PHE A 148 -0.91 -1.58 -11.55
N MET A 149 -0.89 -1.23 -12.84
CA MET A 149 -1.32 0.07 -13.32
C MET A 149 -2.85 0.14 -13.34
N PHE A 150 -3.42 1.22 -12.79
CA PHE A 150 -4.85 1.52 -12.87
C PHE A 150 -5.08 2.96 -13.30
N GLU A 151 -6.23 3.23 -13.91
CA GLU A 151 -6.61 4.56 -14.42
C GLU A 151 -7.74 5.19 -13.60
N GLU A 152 -8.48 4.37 -12.88
CA GLU A 152 -9.63 4.77 -12.07
C GLU A 152 -9.23 5.68 -10.91
N GLU A 153 -10.22 6.23 -10.21
CA GLU A 153 -9.96 7.17 -9.12
C GLU A 153 -9.56 6.46 -7.82
N CYS A 154 -8.62 7.07 -7.11
CA CYS A 154 -8.28 6.74 -5.74
C CYS A 154 -8.16 8.05 -4.94
N TYR A 155 -8.80 8.10 -3.79
CA TYR A 155 -8.86 9.26 -2.93
C TYR A 155 -8.33 8.90 -1.54
N ASP A 156 -7.42 9.71 -1.03
CA ASP A 156 -7.04 9.70 0.38
C ASP A 156 -8.07 10.52 1.17
N ILE A 157 -8.64 9.92 2.21
CA ILE A 157 -9.61 10.54 3.12
C ILE A 157 -9.09 10.65 4.56
N GLY A 158 -7.77 10.59 4.74
CA GLY A 158 -7.09 10.63 6.04
C GLY A 158 -7.18 11.97 6.78
N THR A 159 -7.75 13.03 6.16
CA THR A 159 -7.99 14.31 6.82
C THR A 159 -9.46 14.72 6.74
N PRO A 160 -9.97 15.55 7.70
CA PRO A 160 -11.34 16.07 7.62
C PRO A 160 -11.63 16.79 6.30
N GLN A 161 -10.64 17.53 5.78
CA GLN A 161 -10.77 18.29 4.53
C GLN A 161 -10.87 17.37 3.31
N SER A 162 -10.02 16.34 3.23
CA SER A 162 -10.08 15.37 2.13
C SER A 162 -11.37 14.55 2.19
N LEU A 163 -11.82 14.15 3.37
CA LEU A 163 -13.09 13.46 3.56
C LEU A 163 -14.28 14.31 3.10
N GLU A 164 -14.35 15.59 3.47
CA GLU A 164 -15.41 16.51 3.06
C GLU A 164 -15.40 16.69 1.52
N HIS A 165 -14.21 16.89 0.94
CA HIS A 165 -14.07 17.03 -0.51
C HIS A 165 -14.59 15.80 -1.26
N VAL A 166 -14.17 14.61 -0.85
CA VAL A 166 -14.56 13.33 -1.48
C VAL A 166 -16.03 13.05 -1.27
N SER A 167 -16.60 13.37 -0.09
CA SER A 167 -18.04 13.25 0.16
C SER A 167 -18.87 14.04 -0.86
N LYS A 168 -18.48 15.29 -1.15
CA LYS A 168 -19.15 16.13 -2.17
C LYS A 168 -19.07 15.52 -3.57
N ILE A 169 -17.93 14.91 -3.95
CA ILE A 169 -17.79 14.22 -5.24
C ILE A 169 -18.78 13.05 -5.36
N PHE A 170 -18.90 12.23 -4.31
CA PHE A 170 -19.80 11.09 -4.32
C PHE A 170 -21.27 11.46 -4.23
N GLU A 171 -21.61 12.54 -3.54
CA GLU A 171 -22.99 13.10 -3.53
C GLU A 171 -23.40 13.56 -4.92
N ALA A 172 -22.52 14.30 -5.62
CA ALA A 172 -22.79 14.77 -6.99
C ALA A 172 -22.95 13.62 -8.01
N LYS A 173 -22.31 12.47 -7.80
CA LYS A 173 -22.46 11.28 -8.66
C LYS A 173 -23.74 10.47 -8.40
N ARG A 174 -24.48 10.76 -7.32
CA ARG A 174 -25.75 10.09 -6.98
C ARG A 174 -26.98 10.80 -7.56
N MET A 175 -26.83 12.03 -8.04
CA MET A 175 -27.88 12.80 -8.75
C MET A 175 -27.82 12.53 -10.26
#